data_292de527dbe1d9be102c93ac0b71c657
#
_entry.id   292de527dbe1d9be102c93ac0b71c657
#
_cell.length_a   1.000
_cell.length_b   1.000
_cell.length_c   1.000
_cell.angle_alpha   90.00
_cell.angle_beta   90.00
_cell.angle_gamma   90.00
#
_symmetry.space_group_name_H-M   'P 1'
#
loop_
_entity.id
_entity.type
_entity.pdbx_description
1 polymer ?
#
loop_
_entity_poly.entity_id
_entity_poly.type
_entity_poly.pdbx_seq_one_letter_code
_entity_poly.pdbx_strand_id
1 'polypeptide(L)'
;LSQLGTVSAVNFDNEFSVQFAQLDNQLDEDSKLQAATIFDGLRVISNHYQHSSTPVFLGGLFAYDLVANFIPMQGVELKDDGINCPDYSFYLAENLITIDHQSQQATLKSFCFSQEEQVEVAKTALSISQKLKNIDGVLSIKAASDKVSTNFEDPEFIGIVKALKHHINIGDVFQIVPSRRFSLACPNTLASYAQLKHNNPSPYMFYMNDEDFILFGASPESALKYAPDNRQLEIYPIAGSRPRGFD
;
A
#
# COMPACT_ATOMS: atom_id res chain seq x y z
N LEU A 1 -13.68 19.02 -5.08
CA LEU A 1 -12.45 19.21 -4.27
C LEU A 1 -12.43 20.57 -3.58
N SER A 2 -12.76 21.66 -4.25
CA SER A 2 -12.78 23.02 -3.66
C SER A 2 -13.72 23.19 -2.46
N GLN A 3 -14.64 22.27 -2.21
CA GLN A 3 -15.53 22.25 -1.03
C GLN A 3 -14.93 21.50 0.17
N LEU A 4 -13.87 20.75 -0.03
CA LEU A 4 -13.26 19.89 0.98
C LEU A 4 -12.06 20.51 1.69
N GLY A 5 -11.46 21.54 1.11
CA GLY A 5 -10.28 22.19 1.67
C GLY A 5 -9.79 23.37 0.82
N THR A 6 -8.70 23.97 1.23
CA THR A 6 -8.08 25.06 0.48
C THR A 6 -7.27 24.49 -0.67
N VAL A 7 -7.71 24.73 -1.91
CA VAL A 7 -6.93 24.40 -3.10
C VAL A 7 -5.77 25.38 -3.20
N SER A 8 -4.56 24.94 -2.93
CA SER A 8 -3.40 25.82 -2.82
C SER A 8 -2.61 26.04 -4.11
N ALA A 9 -2.75 25.16 -5.11
CA ALA A 9 -2.18 25.39 -6.44
C ALA A 9 -2.86 24.53 -7.52
N VAL A 10 -3.11 25.13 -8.67
CA VAL A 10 -3.30 24.41 -9.92
C VAL A 10 -2.01 24.64 -10.70
N ASN A 11 -1.16 23.61 -10.77
CA ASN A 11 0.02 23.69 -11.60
C ASN A 11 -0.34 23.41 -13.06
N PHE A 12 0.36 24.04 -14.01
CA PHE A 12 0.06 23.91 -15.44
C PHE A 12 0.37 22.51 -16.03
N ASP A 13 0.96 21.62 -15.21
CA ASP A 13 1.35 20.25 -15.60
C ASP A 13 0.35 19.18 -15.16
N ASN A 14 -0.94 19.51 -15.11
CA ASN A 14 -2.02 18.59 -14.70
C ASN A 14 -1.97 18.10 -13.25
N GLU A 15 -1.23 18.78 -12.39
CA GLU A 15 -1.18 18.50 -10.97
C GLU A 15 -2.17 19.36 -10.17
N PHE A 16 -2.87 18.72 -9.22
CA PHE A 16 -3.73 19.40 -8.26
C PHE A 16 -3.20 19.16 -6.85
N SER A 17 -2.93 20.24 -6.14
CA SER A 17 -2.61 20.20 -4.72
C SER A 17 -3.81 20.68 -3.91
N VAL A 18 -4.24 19.87 -2.95
CA VAL A 18 -5.32 20.21 -2.01
C VAL A 18 -4.79 20.10 -0.60
N GLN A 19 -4.85 21.19 0.13
CA GLN A 19 -4.49 21.21 1.54
C GLN A 19 -5.75 21.06 2.40
N PHE A 20 -5.81 20.01 3.19
CA PHE A 20 -6.86 19.80 4.17
C PHE A 20 -6.50 20.49 5.48
N ALA A 21 -7.51 21.03 6.17
CA ALA A 21 -7.32 21.52 7.53
C ALA A 21 -7.00 20.35 8.46
N GLN A 22 -6.13 20.60 9.44
CA GLN A 22 -5.88 19.61 10.48
C GLN A 22 -7.19 19.33 11.24
N LEU A 23 -7.46 18.05 11.54
CA LEU A 23 -8.61 17.68 12.36
C LEU A 23 -8.50 18.35 13.74
N ASP A 24 -9.58 19.01 14.16
CA ASP A 24 -9.66 19.56 15.49
C ASP A 24 -9.78 18.42 16.50
N ASN A 25 -8.78 18.29 17.37
CA ASN A 25 -8.73 17.26 18.40
C ASN A 25 -9.83 17.42 19.47
N GLN A 26 -10.52 18.57 19.53
CA GLN A 26 -11.62 18.82 20.46
C GLN A 26 -12.98 18.31 19.94
N LEU A 27 -13.06 17.90 18.68
CA LEU A 27 -14.27 17.29 18.13
C LEU A 27 -14.56 15.96 18.81
N ASP A 28 -15.85 15.69 19.06
CA ASP A 28 -16.32 14.36 19.46
C ASP A 28 -16.11 13.33 18.32
N GLU A 29 -16.23 12.04 18.63
CA GLU A 29 -15.97 10.97 17.70
C GLU A 29 -16.88 11.03 16.45
N ASP A 30 -18.16 11.36 16.63
CA ASP A 30 -19.13 11.44 15.52
C ASP A 30 -18.80 12.61 14.60
N SER A 31 -18.42 13.75 15.16
CA SER A 31 -18.00 14.94 14.41
C SER A 31 -16.69 14.71 13.67
N LYS A 32 -15.74 13.98 14.26
CA LYS A 32 -14.49 13.58 13.57
C LYS A 32 -14.76 12.69 12.36
N LEU A 33 -15.72 11.77 12.45
CA LEU A 33 -16.11 10.90 11.33
C LEU A 33 -16.75 11.68 10.17
N GLN A 34 -17.36 12.84 10.44
CA GLN A 34 -17.99 13.69 9.43
C GLN A 34 -17.07 14.78 8.89
N ALA A 35 -15.96 15.05 9.57
CA ALA A 35 -15.01 16.06 9.14
C ALA A 35 -14.30 15.65 7.84
N ALA A 36 -13.98 16.64 7.02
CA ALA A 36 -13.19 16.39 5.81
C ALA A 36 -11.77 15.92 6.17
N THR A 37 -11.33 14.87 5.51
CA THR A 37 -10.02 14.25 5.72
C THR A 37 -9.27 14.08 4.41
N ILE A 38 -7.99 13.74 4.50
CA ILE A 38 -7.16 13.42 3.35
C ILE A 38 -7.73 12.28 2.48
N PHE A 39 -8.59 11.41 3.05
CA PHE A 39 -9.26 10.35 2.29
C PHE A 39 -10.40 10.84 1.40
N ASP A 40 -10.88 12.06 1.60
CA ASP A 40 -11.99 12.58 0.79
C ASP A 40 -11.59 12.82 -0.66
N GLY A 41 -10.30 13.03 -0.94
CA GLY A 41 -9.79 13.01 -2.31
C GLY A 41 -10.08 11.70 -3.04
N LEU A 42 -9.79 10.56 -2.40
CA LEU A 42 -10.09 9.24 -2.94
C LEU A 42 -11.60 8.97 -3.05
N ARG A 43 -12.38 9.42 -2.05
CA ARG A 43 -13.84 9.30 -2.08
C ARG A 43 -14.46 10.08 -3.24
N VAL A 44 -13.98 11.29 -3.51
CA VAL A 44 -14.46 12.10 -4.65
C VAL A 44 -14.18 11.39 -5.98
N ILE A 45 -12.97 10.87 -6.17
CA ILE A 45 -12.61 10.11 -7.37
C ILE A 45 -13.49 8.87 -7.50
N SER A 46 -13.60 8.07 -6.45
CA SER A 46 -14.42 6.87 -6.43
C SER A 46 -15.88 7.16 -6.75
N ASN A 47 -16.46 8.19 -6.12
CA ASN A 47 -17.86 8.59 -6.32
C ASN A 47 -18.12 9.13 -7.72
N HIS A 48 -17.14 9.81 -8.33
CA HIS A 48 -17.27 10.33 -9.69
C HIS A 48 -17.49 9.18 -10.70
N TYR A 49 -16.82 8.05 -10.50
CA TYR A 49 -16.88 6.90 -11.39
C TYR A 49 -17.85 5.79 -10.95
N GLN A 50 -18.51 5.91 -9.79
CA GLN A 50 -19.40 4.86 -9.26
C GLN A 50 -20.60 4.52 -10.16
N HIS A 51 -21.04 5.47 -11.00
CA HIS A 51 -22.16 5.29 -11.92
C HIS A 51 -21.74 4.82 -13.32
N SER A 52 -20.46 4.54 -13.53
CA SER A 52 -20.01 3.92 -14.77
C SER A 52 -20.54 2.50 -14.88
N SER A 53 -20.85 2.05 -16.09
CA SER A 53 -21.31 0.68 -16.35
C SER A 53 -20.28 -0.38 -15.96
N THR A 54 -19.03 0.03 -15.77
CA THR A 54 -17.92 -0.81 -15.35
C THR A 54 -17.18 -0.11 -14.20
N PRO A 55 -17.08 -0.73 -13.03
CA PRO A 55 -16.33 -0.15 -11.92
C PRO A 55 -14.87 0.08 -12.31
N VAL A 56 -14.35 1.25 -12.00
CA VAL A 56 -12.92 1.55 -12.13
C VAL A 56 -12.13 0.90 -10.99
N PHE A 57 -10.86 0.64 -11.23
CA PHE A 57 -9.97 0.10 -10.22
C PHE A 57 -9.05 1.18 -9.68
N LEU A 58 -9.10 1.38 -8.37
CA LEU A 58 -8.15 2.18 -7.61
C LEU A 58 -7.26 1.22 -6.82
N GLY A 59 -5.98 1.24 -7.09
CA GLY A 59 -4.99 0.43 -6.39
C GLY A 59 -3.88 1.29 -5.83
N GLY A 60 -3.38 0.96 -4.64
CA GLY A 60 -2.34 1.76 -4.02
C GLY A 60 -1.93 1.27 -2.65
N LEU A 61 -1.31 2.15 -1.87
CA LEU A 61 -0.84 1.89 -0.52
C LEU A 61 -1.30 2.98 0.45
N PHE A 62 -1.42 2.59 1.71
CA PHE A 62 -1.42 3.46 2.87
C PHE A 62 -0.22 3.11 3.74
N ALA A 63 0.61 4.09 4.07
CA ALA A 63 1.71 3.91 5.01
C ALA A 63 1.18 3.79 6.44
N TYR A 64 1.94 3.09 7.29
CA TYR A 64 1.59 2.95 8.70
C TYR A 64 1.54 4.30 9.43
N ASP A 65 2.46 5.21 9.09
CA ASP A 65 2.59 6.53 9.73
C ASP A 65 1.39 7.45 9.47
N LEU A 66 0.52 7.10 8.50
CA LEU A 66 -0.73 7.80 8.24
C LEU A 66 -1.63 7.88 9.49
N VAL A 67 -1.48 6.95 10.43
CA VAL A 67 -2.19 6.95 11.71
C VAL A 67 -1.96 8.24 12.51
N ALA A 68 -0.81 8.88 12.36
CA ALA A 68 -0.47 10.14 13.04
C ALA A 68 -1.36 11.31 12.64
N ASN A 69 -2.06 11.23 11.49
CA ASN A 69 -3.03 12.22 11.07
C ASN A 69 -4.36 12.13 11.85
N PHE A 70 -4.60 11.02 12.55
CA PHE A 70 -5.86 10.75 13.25
C PHE A 70 -5.70 10.60 14.75
N ILE A 71 -4.53 10.13 15.19
CA ILE A 71 -4.24 9.88 16.61
C ILE A 71 -3.09 10.78 17.03
N PRO A 72 -3.27 11.63 18.07
CA PRO A 72 -2.19 12.46 18.59
C PRO A 72 -1.03 11.57 19.10
N MET A 73 0.11 11.63 18.45
CA MET A 73 1.30 10.88 18.81
C MET A 73 2.18 11.73 19.74
N GLN A 74 1.83 11.79 21.02
CA GLN A 74 2.60 12.56 21.99
C GLN A 74 3.99 11.94 22.23
N GLY A 75 5.04 12.75 22.12
CA GLY A 75 6.41 12.32 22.39
C GLY A 75 7.05 11.46 21.29
N VAL A 76 6.38 11.31 20.17
CA VAL A 76 6.95 10.64 18.98
C VAL A 76 7.60 11.70 18.10
N GLU A 77 8.93 11.63 17.98
CA GLU A 77 9.66 12.38 16.95
C GLU A 77 9.71 11.52 15.68
N LEU A 78 9.16 12.02 14.59
CA LEU A 78 9.33 11.42 13.28
C LEU A 78 10.79 11.59 12.89
N LYS A 79 11.55 10.51 12.91
CA LYS A 79 12.95 10.51 12.47
C LYS A 79 12.95 10.37 10.95
N ASP A 80 13.71 11.25 10.31
CA ASP A 80 14.08 11.01 8.91
C ASP A 80 14.96 9.76 8.87
N ASP A 81 14.38 8.69 8.42
CA ASP A 81 15.05 7.38 8.31
C ASP A 81 15.63 7.12 6.91
N GLY A 82 15.59 8.15 6.05
CA GLY A 82 16.08 8.10 4.67
C GLY A 82 15.19 7.27 3.72
N ILE A 83 13.97 6.93 4.14
CA ILE A 83 12.98 6.30 3.28
C ILE A 83 11.93 7.34 2.90
N ASN A 84 12.00 7.85 1.67
CA ASN A 84 10.97 8.74 1.12
C ASN A 84 9.83 7.89 0.55
N CYS A 85 8.89 7.52 1.41
CA CYS A 85 7.66 6.88 0.98
C CYS A 85 6.49 7.82 1.29
N PRO A 86 5.55 8.04 0.37
CA PRO A 86 4.38 8.87 0.65
C PRO A 86 3.48 8.21 1.71
N ASP A 87 2.76 9.02 2.49
CA ASP A 87 1.78 8.52 3.46
C ASP A 87 0.68 7.70 2.80
N TYR A 88 0.31 8.05 1.57
CA TYR A 88 -0.47 7.19 0.68
C TYR A 88 -0.22 7.54 -0.78
N SER A 89 -0.34 6.53 -1.65
CA SER A 89 -0.26 6.66 -3.11
C SER A 89 -1.27 5.74 -3.76
N PHE A 90 -2.07 6.28 -4.69
CA PHE A 90 -3.10 5.51 -5.39
C PHE A 90 -3.09 5.80 -6.89
N TYR A 91 -3.33 4.76 -7.66
CA TYR A 91 -3.46 4.80 -9.11
C TYR A 91 -4.89 4.51 -9.52
N LEU A 92 -5.40 5.31 -10.43
CA LEU A 92 -6.59 4.99 -11.19
C LEU A 92 -6.13 4.19 -12.43
N ALA A 93 -6.50 2.91 -12.49
CA ALA A 93 -6.01 2.04 -13.55
C ALA A 93 -6.69 2.34 -14.88
N GLU A 94 -5.92 2.70 -15.90
CA GLU A 94 -6.38 2.79 -17.29
C GLU A 94 -6.49 1.41 -17.95
N ASN A 95 -5.61 0.50 -17.57
CA ASN A 95 -5.59 -0.87 -18.07
C ASN A 95 -5.51 -1.85 -16.92
N LEU A 96 -6.47 -2.77 -16.85
CA LEU A 96 -6.54 -3.79 -15.81
C LEU A 96 -6.51 -5.18 -16.44
N ILE A 97 -5.50 -5.97 -16.08
CA ILE A 97 -5.39 -7.37 -16.45
C ILE A 97 -5.78 -8.19 -15.22
N THR A 98 -6.83 -8.97 -15.36
CA THR A 98 -7.26 -9.92 -14.33
C THR A 98 -6.99 -11.33 -14.81
N ILE A 99 -6.29 -12.12 -14.00
CA ILE A 99 -5.99 -13.52 -14.27
C ILE A 99 -6.71 -14.38 -13.23
N ASP A 100 -7.64 -15.20 -13.69
CA ASP A 100 -8.28 -16.21 -12.87
C ASP A 100 -7.57 -17.54 -13.05
N HIS A 101 -6.86 -17.97 -12.02
CA HIS A 101 -6.11 -19.23 -12.05
C HIS A 101 -7.00 -20.47 -11.99
N GLN A 102 -8.23 -20.37 -11.48
CA GLN A 102 -9.16 -21.50 -11.41
C GLN A 102 -9.77 -21.78 -12.79
N SER A 103 -10.27 -20.74 -13.45
CA SER A 103 -10.83 -20.86 -14.80
C SER A 103 -9.76 -20.81 -15.91
N GLN A 104 -8.50 -20.49 -15.57
CA GLN A 104 -7.40 -20.27 -16.51
C GLN A 104 -7.70 -19.19 -17.56
N GLN A 105 -8.44 -18.17 -17.15
CA GLN A 105 -8.80 -17.05 -18.02
C GLN A 105 -8.06 -15.78 -17.65
N ALA A 106 -7.66 -15.02 -18.67
CA ALA A 106 -7.12 -13.68 -18.52
C ALA A 106 -8.04 -12.68 -19.21
N THR A 107 -8.39 -11.61 -18.53
CA THR A 107 -9.24 -10.54 -19.05
C THR A 107 -8.47 -9.24 -19.01
N LEU A 108 -8.41 -8.53 -20.13
CA LEU A 108 -7.92 -7.15 -20.21
C LEU A 108 -9.11 -6.20 -20.30
N LYS A 109 -9.21 -5.27 -19.36
CA LYS A 109 -10.14 -4.13 -19.39
C LYS A 109 -9.35 -2.85 -19.56
N SER A 110 -9.74 -2.03 -20.50
CA SER A 110 -9.15 -0.71 -20.71
C SER A 110 -10.23 0.35 -20.50
N PHE A 111 -9.92 1.35 -19.72
CA PHE A 111 -10.81 2.44 -19.35
C PHE A 111 -10.42 3.68 -20.12
N CYS A 112 -11.41 4.38 -20.65
CA CYS A 112 -11.24 5.66 -21.33
C CYS A 112 -11.90 6.74 -20.47
N PHE A 113 -11.14 7.69 -20.00
CA PHE A 113 -11.62 8.75 -19.11
C PHE A 113 -12.00 10.02 -19.86
N SER A 114 -11.59 10.15 -21.13
CA SER A 114 -12.02 11.23 -22.01
C SER A 114 -12.29 10.73 -23.42
N GLN A 115 -13.13 11.47 -24.20
CA GLN A 115 -13.40 11.09 -25.59
C GLN A 115 -12.16 11.25 -26.49
N GLU A 116 -11.25 12.15 -26.13
CA GLU A 116 -10.04 12.44 -26.91
C GLU A 116 -9.03 11.29 -26.82
N GLU A 117 -9.01 10.55 -25.71
CA GLU A 117 -8.09 9.45 -25.47
C GLU A 117 -8.53 8.10 -26.05
N GLN A 118 -9.74 8.00 -26.56
CA GLN A 118 -10.34 6.72 -26.97
C GLN A 118 -9.49 5.94 -27.98
N VAL A 119 -8.88 6.63 -28.94
CA VAL A 119 -8.04 6.00 -29.97
C VAL A 119 -6.73 5.49 -29.37
N GLU A 120 -6.14 6.24 -28.45
CA GLU A 120 -4.87 5.89 -27.82
C GLU A 120 -5.05 4.73 -26.85
N VAL A 121 -6.11 4.73 -26.07
CA VAL A 121 -6.50 3.62 -25.19
C VAL A 121 -6.68 2.32 -25.98
N ALA A 122 -7.36 2.38 -27.14
CA ALA A 122 -7.55 1.23 -28.00
C ALA A 122 -6.21 0.68 -28.56
N LYS A 123 -5.30 1.56 -29.00
CA LYS A 123 -3.95 1.16 -29.44
C LYS A 123 -3.14 0.51 -28.32
N THR A 124 -3.17 1.10 -27.14
CA THR A 124 -2.49 0.59 -25.93
C THR A 124 -3.03 -0.79 -25.57
N ALA A 125 -4.34 -0.98 -25.55
CA ALA A 125 -4.97 -2.28 -25.30
C ALA A 125 -4.53 -3.36 -26.31
N LEU A 126 -4.46 -3.02 -27.58
CA LEU A 126 -3.98 -3.94 -28.63
C LEU A 126 -2.50 -4.29 -28.42
N SER A 127 -1.66 -3.30 -28.12
CA SER A 127 -0.23 -3.52 -27.83
C SER A 127 -0.03 -4.44 -26.63
N ILE A 128 -0.75 -4.22 -25.53
CA ILE A 128 -0.72 -5.08 -24.34
C ILE A 128 -1.13 -6.50 -24.70
N SER A 129 -2.25 -6.66 -25.43
CA SER A 129 -2.74 -7.98 -25.84
C SER A 129 -1.72 -8.75 -26.71
N GLN A 130 -1.00 -8.06 -27.60
CA GLN A 130 0.04 -8.65 -28.41
C GLN A 130 1.27 -9.06 -27.59
N LYS A 131 1.71 -8.22 -26.65
CA LYS A 131 2.82 -8.51 -25.73
C LYS A 131 2.53 -9.72 -24.85
N LEU A 132 1.30 -9.83 -24.32
CA LEU A 132 0.88 -10.95 -23.47
C LEU A 132 0.94 -12.31 -24.20
N LYS A 133 0.79 -12.33 -25.52
CA LYS A 133 0.90 -13.57 -26.31
C LYS A 133 2.35 -14.04 -26.53
N ASN A 134 3.33 -13.18 -26.34
CA ASN A 134 4.73 -13.39 -26.66
C ASN A 134 5.65 -13.19 -25.45
N ILE A 135 5.19 -13.58 -24.25
CA ILE A 135 6.01 -13.49 -23.05
C ILE A 135 6.97 -14.68 -23.00
N ASP A 136 8.16 -14.50 -23.57
CA ASP A 136 9.32 -15.36 -23.35
C ASP A 136 10.31 -14.60 -22.45
N GLY A 137 10.24 -14.79 -21.16
CA GLY A 137 11.14 -14.12 -20.24
C GLY A 137 11.52 -15.00 -19.05
N VAL A 138 12.79 -15.38 -18.98
CA VAL A 138 13.38 -15.92 -17.76
C VAL A 138 13.91 -14.76 -16.92
N LEU A 139 13.37 -14.58 -15.72
CA LEU A 139 13.91 -13.63 -14.75
C LEU A 139 15.31 -14.12 -14.33
N SER A 140 16.34 -13.43 -14.76
CA SER A 140 17.71 -13.73 -14.33
C SER A 140 17.96 -13.10 -12.96
N ILE A 141 18.24 -13.94 -11.98
CA ILE A 141 18.65 -13.50 -10.64
C ILE A 141 20.17 -13.31 -10.66
N LYS A 142 20.62 -12.06 -10.57
CA LYS A 142 22.02 -11.78 -10.24
C LYS A 142 22.14 -11.77 -8.73
N ALA A 143 23.14 -12.46 -8.20
CA ALA A 143 23.44 -12.42 -6.78
C ALA A 143 23.63 -10.96 -6.33
N ALA A 144 22.90 -10.56 -5.30
CA ALA A 144 23.11 -9.29 -4.63
C ALA A 144 24.42 -9.34 -3.84
N SER A 145 24.91 -8.19 -3.44
CA SER A 145 26.01 -8.09 -2.48
C SER A 145 25.60 -8.76 -1.16
N ASP A 146 26.46 -9.57 -0.57
CA ASP A 146 26.23 -10.20 0.75
C ASP A 146 26.26 -9.19 1.92
N LYS A 147 26.47 -7.91 1.62
CA LYS A 147 26.56 -6.87 2.65
C LYS A 147 25.18 -6.41 3.06
N VAL A 148 24.74 -6.87 4.23
CA VAL A 148 23.50 -6.46 4.89
C VAL A 148 23.83 -5.43 5.97
N SER A 149 23.06 -4.35 6.06
CA SER A 149 23.08 -3.40 7.17
C SER A 149 21.75 -3.43 7.91
N THR A 150 21.77 -3.02 9.18
CA THR A 150 20.58 -2.98 10.04
C THR A 150 20.47 -1.64 10.74
N ASN A 151 19.24 -1.24 11.10
CA ASN A 151 19.01 -0.05 11.91
C ASN A 151 19.24 -0.28 13.41
N PHE A 152 19.21 -1.54 13.87
CA PHE A 152 19.51 -1.94 15.25
C PHE A 152 20.41 -3.17 15.24
N GLU A 153 21.46 -3.16 16.04
CA GLU A 153 22.26 -4.37 16.30
C GLU A 153 21.52 -5.35 17.20
N ASP A 154 21.91 -6.63 17.20
CA ASP A 154 21.23 -7.67 17.99
C ASP A 154 21.06 -7.33 19.47
N PRO A 155 22.09 -6.84 20.21
CA PRO A 155 21.91 -6.49 21.63
C PRO A 155 20.90 -5.37 21.85
N GLU A 156 20.87 -4.35 20.97
CA GLU A 156 19.89 -3.25 21.02
C GLU A 156 18.47 -3.77 20.84
N PHE A 157 18.25 -4.56 19.78
CA PHE A 157 16.93 -5.10 19.50
C PHE A 157 16.43 -6.03 20.61
N ILE A 158 17.31 -6.85 21.20
CA ILE A 158 16.98 -7.66 22.38
C ILE A 158 16.57 -6.77 23.56
N GLY A 159 17.26 -5.65 23.76
CA GLY A 159 16.92 -4.65 24.78
C GLY A 159 15.51 -4.06 24.56
N ILE A 160 15.18 -3.69 23.33
CA ILE A 160 13.85 -3.21 22.95
C ILE A 160 12.77 -4.27 23.27
N VAL A 161 12.99 -5.51 22.85
CA VAL A 161 12.03 -6.62 23.12
C VAL A 161 11.82 -6.81 24.62
N LYS A 162 12.88 -6.74 25.44
CA LYS A 162 12.78 -6.86 26.92
C LYS A 162 11.97 -5.71 27.52
N ALA A 163 12.20 -4.47 27.07
CA ALA A 163 11.43 -3.31 27.51
C ALA A 163 9.94 -3.43 27.14
N LEU A 164 9.63 -3.83 25.91
CA LEU A 164 8.25 -4.00 25.46
C LEU A 164 7.52 -5.13 26.22
N LYS A 165 8.21 -6.22 26.57
CA LYS A 165 7.66 -7.28 27.42
C LYS A 165 7.24 -6.78 28.80
N HIS A 166 7.90 -5.75 29.32
CA HIS A 166 7.49 -5.12 30.57
C HIS A 166 6.09 -4.49 30.45
N HIS A 167 5.81 -3.76 29.36
CA HIS A 167 4.49 -3.16 29.12
C HIS A 167 3.37 -4.18 29.01
N ILE A 168 3.65 -5.35 28.44
CA ILE A 168 2.68 -6.46 28.44
C ILE A 168 2.44 -6.97 29.87
N ASN A 169 3.51 -7.13 30.68
CA ASN A 169 3.41 -7.67 32.02
C ASN A 169 2.64 -6.77 32.99
N ILE A 170 2.75 -5.44 32.83
CA ILE A 170 2.01 -4.48 33.67
C ILE A 170 0.60 -4.17 33.14
N GLY A 171 0.23 -4.73 32.00
CA GLY A 171 -1.12 -4.63 31.45
C GLY A 171 -1.39 -3.38 30.60
N ASP A 172 -0.36 -2.64 30.17
CA ASP A 172 -0.53 -1.48 29.30
C ASP A 172 -1.05 -1.90 27.91
N VAL A 173 -0.64 -3.06 27.42
CA VAL A 173 -1.01 -3.61 26.11
C VAL A 173 -1.08 -5.12 26.14
N PHE A 174 -1.85 -5.72 25.24
CA PHE A 174 -1.93 -7.17 25.05
C PHE A 174 -0.87 -7.70 24.06
N GLN A 175 -0.52 -6.89 23.07
CA GLN A 175 0.42 -7.25 22.03
C GLN A 175 1.17 -6.01 21.54
N ILE A 176 2.47 -6.19 21.27
CA ILE A 176 3.33 -5.19 20.63
C ILE A 176 4.15 -5.88 19.56
N VAL A 177 4.29 -5.24 18.39
CA VAL A 177 5.10 -5.75 17.29
C VAL A 177 6.29 -4.81 17.08
N PRO A 178 7.48 -5.11 17.64
CA PRO A 178 8.70 -4.35 17.35
C PRO A 178 9.17 -4.66 15.93
N SER A 179 9.65 -3.66 15.23
CA SER A 179 10.20 -3.82 13.88
C SER A 179 11.71 -3.60 13.86
N ARG A 180 12.39 -4.31 12.96
CA ARG A 180 13.81 -4.14 12.65
C ARG A 180 13.98 -4.11 11.14
N ARG A 181 14.74 -3.15 10.64
CA ARG A 181 15.01 -3.00 9.22
C ARG A 181 16.35 -3.59 8.84
N PHE A 182 16.34 -4.35 7.76
CA PHE A 182 17.53 -4.85 7.09
C PHE A 182 17.62 -4.23 5.71
N SER A 183 18.78 -3.73 5.35
CA SER A 183 19.01 -3.09 4.05
C SER A 183 20.13 -3.82 3.31
N LEU A 184 19.87 -4.10 2.04
CA LEU A 184 20.81 -4.77 1.16
C LEU A 184 20.61 -4.28 -0.28
N ALA A 185 21.63 -4.45 -1.12
CA ALA A 185 21.53 -4.10 -2.53
C ALA A 185 20.51 -4.98 -3.26
N CYS A 186 19.60 -4.35 -4.00
CA CYS A 186 18.58 -5.04 -4.78
C CYS A 186 18.67 -4.63 -6.27
N PRO A 187 19.56 -5.25 -7.06
CA PRO A 187 19.80 -4.86 -8.45
C PRO A 187 18.66 -5.23 -9.41
N ASN A 188 17.78 -6.15 -9.02
CA ASN A 188 16.61 -6.55 -9.80
C ASN A 188 15.44 -6.86 -8.86
N THR A 189 14.57 -5.90 -8.70
CA THR A 189 13.43 -5.96 -7.78
C THR A 189 12.39 -7.01 -8.18
N LEU A 190 12.13 -7.19 -9.48
CA LEU A 190 11.18 -8.19 -9.96
C LEU A 190 11.67 -9.62 -9.74
N ALA A 191 12.99 -9.86 -9.94
CA ALA A 191 13.59 -11.14 -9.61
C ALA A 191 13.58 -11.40 -8.09
N SER A 192 13.83 -10.38 -7.28
CA SER A 192 13.73 -10.46 -5.82
C SER A 192 12.31 -10.78 -5.36
N TYR A 193 11.30 -10.16 -5.98
CA TYR A 193 9.90 -10.49 -5.74
C TYR A 193 9.56 -11.93 -6.12
N ALA A 194 10.04 -12.41 -7.28
CA ALA A 194 9.84 -13.80 -7.69
C ALA A 194 10.47 -14.79 -6.69
N GLN A 195 11.66 -14.46 -6.16
CA GLN A 195 12.30 -15.25 -5.11
C GLN A 195 11.52 -15.21 -3.79
N LEU A 196 11.00 -14.05 -3.39
CA LEU A 196 10.12 -13.91 -2.23
C LEU A 196 8.86 -14.80 -2.39
N LYS A 197 8.21 -14.74 -3.55
CA LYS A 197 7.05 -15.56 -3.87
C LYS A 197 7.35 -17.07 -3.79
N HIS A 198 8.55 -17.48 -4.19
CA HIS A 198 8.96 -18.87 -4.12
C HIS A 198 9.23 -19.33 -2.68
N ASN A 199 9.95 -18.50 -1.90
CA ASN A 199 10.39 -18.86 -0.56
C ASN A 199 9.32 -18.66 0.52
N ASN A 200 8.45 -17.68 0.34
CA ASN A 200 7.41 -17.31 1.29
C ASN A 200 6.08 -16.99 0.58
N PRO A 201 5.45 -17.98 -0.06
CA PRO A 201 4.16 -17.79 -0.70
C PRO A 201 3.12 -17.39 0.35
N SER A 202 2.36 -16.36 0.04
CA SER A 202 1.35 -15.81 0.94
C SER A 202 0.05 -15.52 0.18
N PRO A 203 -1.12 -15.51 0.86
CA PRO A 203 -2.40 -15.21 0.22
C PRO A 203 -2.45 -13.85 -0.47
N TYR A 204 -1.76 -12.86 0.11
CA TYR A 204 -1.72 -11.49 -0.40
C TYR A 204 -0.30 -11.14 -0.79
N MET A 205 -0.03 -11.25 -2.08
CA MET A 205 1.26 -10.85 -2.65
C MET A 205 1.05 -9.65 -3.57
N PHE A 206 1.94 -8.69 -3.48
CA PHE A 206 1.85 -7.47 -4.26
C PHE A 206 3.21 -7.02 -4.77
N TYR A 207 3.20 -6.29 -5.88
CA TYR A 207 4.34 -5.61 -6.47
C TYR A 207 3.86 -4.30 -7.06
N MET A 208 4.33 -3.19 -6.54
CA MET A 208 4.00 -1.84 -6.96
C MET A 208 5.27 -1.17 -7.46
N ASN A 209 5.23 -0.64 -8.66
CA ASN A 209 6.33 0.08 -9.28
C ASN A 209 5.88 1.52 -9.52
N ASP A 210 6.40 2.41 -8.72
CA ASP A 210 6.21 3.85 -8.79
C ASP A 210 7.40 4.50 -9.48
N GLU A 211 7.31 5.80 -9.78
CA GLU A 211 8.44 6.56 -10.33
C GLU A 211 9.58 6.68 -9.34
N ASP A 212 9.25 6.88 -8.05
CA ASP A 212 10.22 7.16 -6.99
C ASP A 212 10.63 5.93 -6.19
N PHE A 213 9.80 4.87 -6.15
CA PHE A 213 10.06 3.69 -5.34
C PHE A 213 9.46 2.41 -5.95
N ILE A 214 9.95 1.29 -5.48
CA ILE A 214 9.33 -0.01 -5.74
C ILE A 214 9.00 -0.65 -4.40
N LEU A 215 7.73 -1.04 -4.23
CA LEU A 215 7.25 -1.73 -3.05
C LEU A 215 6.71 -3.11 -3.43
N PHE A 216 7.22 -4.15 -2.78
CA PHE A 216 6.68 -5.49 -2.96
C PHE A 216 6.67 -6.25 -1.64
N GLY A 217 5.79 -7.22 -1.52
CA GLY A 217 5.65 -7.95 -0.28
C GLY A 217 4.82 -9.21 -0.39
N ALA A 218 4.81 -9.94 0.73
CA ALA A 218 4.03 -11.13 0.97
C ALA A 218 3.35 -10.99 2.33
N SER A 219 2.02 -10.89 2.36
CA SER A 219 1.24 -10.75 3.58
C SER A 219 0.36 -11.97 3.83
N PRO A 220 0.34 -12.52 5.03
CA PRO A 220 -0.58 -13.60 5.40
C PRO A 220 -2.00 -13.07 5.68
N GLU A 221 -2.17 -11.76 5.83
CA GLU A 221 -3.36 -11.14 6.41
C GLU A 221 -3.93 -10.06 5.52
N SER A 222 -5.27 -10.00 5.47
CA SER A 222 -6.02 -8.87 4.95
C SER A 222 -6.42 -7.96 6.11
N ALA A 223 -6.07 -6.68 6.06
CA ALA A 223 -6.43 -5.74 7.13
C ALA A 223 -7.94 -5.57 7.24
N LEU A 224 -8.61 -5.43 6.10
CA LEU A 224 -10.05 -5.24 6.02
C LEU A 224 -10.53 -5.68 4.64
N LYS A 225 -11.66 -6.40 4.59
CA LYS A 225 -12.37 -6.68 3.36
C LYS A 225 -13.82 -6.24 3.50
N TYR A 226 -14.32 -5.50 2.53
CA TYR A 226 -15.71 -5.07 2.48
C TYR A 226 -16.37 -5.55 1.19
N ALA A 227 -17.51 -6.23 1.33
CA ALA A 227 -18.32 -6.69 0.22
C ALA A 227 -19.59 -5.81 0.13
N PRO A 228 -19.72 -4.93 -0.90
CA PRO A 228 -20.84 -3.99 -0.99
C PRO A 228 -22.19 -4.68 -1.22
N ASP A 229 -22.23 -5.83 -1.89
CA ASP A 229 -23.44 -6.54 -2.25
C ASP A 229 -24.27 -6.97 -1.03
N ASN A 230 -23.59 -7.43 0.01
CA ASN A 230 -24.21 -7.89 1.26
C ASN A 230 -23.83 -7.03 2.47
N ARG A 231 -23.07 -5.94 2.27
CA ARG A 231 -22.52 -5.07 3.31
C ARG A 231 -21.71 -5.81 4.37
N GLN A 232 -21.08 -6.91 3.98
CA GLN A 232 -20.25 -7.70 4.88
C GLN A 232 -18.87 -7.07 5.02
N LEU A 233 -18.43 -6.93 6.25
CA LEU A 233 -17.09 -6.47 6.62
C LEU A 233 -16.37 -7.62 7.30
N GLU A 234 -15.17 -7.95 6.81
CA GLU A 234 -14.37 -9.07 7.31
C GLU A 234 -13.01 -8.53 7.79
N ILE A 235 -12.63 -8.93 8.99
CA ILE A 235 -11.32 -8.67 9.60
C ILE A 235 -10.83 -10.00 10.17
N TYR A 236 -9.59 -10.37 9.83
CA TYR A 236 -8.96 -11.61 10.28
C TYR A 236 -7.67 -11.29 11.04
N PRO A 237 -7.75 -10.91 12.33
CA PRO A 237 -6.56 -10.55 13.09
C PRO A 237 -5.69 -11.78 13.34
N ILE A 238 -4.44 -11.74 12.87
CA ILE A 238 -3.46 -12.82 13.00
C ILE A 238 -2.29 -12.31 13.82
N ALA A 239 -1.85 -13.10 14.81
CA ALA A 239 -0.62 -12.85 15.53
C ALA A 239 0.53 -13.66 14.93
N GLY A 240 1.65 -12.98 14.65
CA GLY A 240 2.87 -13.66 14.23
C GLY A 240 3.47 -14.45 15.41
N SER A 241 3.62 -15.76 15.25
CA SER A 241 4.23 -16.61 16.25
C SER A 241 5.43 -17.37 15.70
N ARG A 242 6.38 -17.69 16.56
CA ARG A 242 7.55 -18.54 16.29
C ARG A 242 7.75 -19.50 17.45
N PRO A 243 8.31 -20.69 17.22
CA PRO A 243 8.73 -21.55 18.31
C PRO A 243 9.77 -20.84 19.19
N ARG A 244 9.78 -21.14 20.48
CA ARG A 244 10.84 -20.63 21.34
C ARG A 244 12.19 -21.16 20.88
N GLY A 245 13.23 -20.32 20.97
CA GLY A 245 14.59 -20.77 20.78
C GLY A 245 14.95 -21.82 21.84
N PHE A 246 15.89 -22.66 21.51
CA PHE A 246 16.54 -23.54 22.49
C PHE A 246 17.54 -22.67 23.24
N ASP A 247 17.45 -22.66 24.60
CA ASP A 247 18.40 -22.00 25.49
C ASP A 247 19.76 -22.74 25.45
#